data_606e6f58a60ec15308949b42541e556c
#
_entry.id   606e6f58a60ec15308949b42541e556c
#
_cell.length_a   1.000
_cell.length_b   1.000
_cell.length_c   1.000
_cell.angle_alpha   90.00
_cell.angle_beta   90.00
_cell.angle_gamma   90.00
#
_symmetry.space_group_name_H-M   'P 1'
#
loop_
_entity.id
_entity.type
_entity.pdbx_description
1 polymer ?
#
loop_
_entity_poly.entity_id
_entity_poly.type
_entity_poly.pdbx_seq_one_letter_code
_entity_poly.pdbx_strand_id
1 'polypeptide(L)'
;MKPLVSFIIPVLAVAALAQRPRSVSTDADKPATSPALVAPAPTTFKAKYEGGVFGYNHKTNGTLTFDDANTRLVFRDEKQKEMISIPYNSITGAYADTHAVRPKSATIASNVPYIGMGAQFIKHKVQYMTIQFNDPDSNAAGITSFKLENREILASVLQSLGNKAGLTQRGEILVRKKS
;
A
#
# COMPACT_ATOMS: atom_id res chain seq x y z
N MET A 1 87.79 34.65 32.78
CA MET A 1 87.10 35.02 31.56
C MET A 1 86.08 33.94 31.25
N LYS A 2 84.78 34.16 31.56
CA LYS A 2 83.72 33.25 31.30
C LYS A 2 82.76 33.87 30.30
N PRO A 3 82.44 33.26 29.17
CA PRO A 3 81.42 33.78 28.25
C PRO A 3 80.02 33.47 28.76
N LEU A 4 79.17 34.47 28.75
CA LEU A 4 77.73 34.36 28.98
C LEU A 4 77.09 33.71 27.79
N VAL A 5 76.43 32.55 28.00
CA VAL A 5 75.60 31.91 27.03
C VAL A 5 74.15 32.44 27.20
N SER A 6 73.70 33.23 26.27
CA SER A 6 72.35 33.78 26.23
C SER A 6 71.41 32.68 25.69
N PHE A 7 70.51 32.24 26.53
CA PHE A 7 69.47 31.25 26.15
C PHE A 7 68.25 32.01 25.61
N ILE A 8 68.01 31.94 24.31
CA ILE A 8 66.81 32.46 23.67
C ILE A 8 65.75 31.35 23.73
N ILE A 9 64.68 31.57 24.48
CA ILE A 9 63.52 30.68 24.55
C ILE A 9 62.55 31.11 23.43
N PRO A 10 62.22 30.25 22.45
CA PRO A 10 61.17 30.53 21.52
C PRO A 10 59.79 30.32 22.18
N VAL A 11 58.97 31.36 22.26
CA VAL A 11 57.58 31.28 22.66
C VAL A 11 56.79 30.63 21.53
N LEU A 12 56.38 29.42 21.74
CA LEU A 12 55.49 28.71 20.81
C LEU A 12 54.06 29.21 21.05
N ALA A 13 53.55 30.06 20.14
CA ALA A 13 52.15 30.46 20.13
C ALA A 13 51.29 29.28 19.68
N VAL A 14 50.59 28.67 20.62
CA VAL A 14 49.57 27.65 20.32
C VAL A 14 48.33 28.41 19.80
N ALA A 15 48.11 28.35 18.49
CA ALA A 15 46.86 28.79 17.88
C ALA A 15 45.76 27.82 18.29
N ALA A 16 44.93 28.21 19.25
CA ALA A 16 43.69 27.49 19.57
C ALA A 16 42.74 27.59 18.37
N LEU A 17 42.66 26.56 17.57
CA LEU A 17 41.61 26.39 16.56
C LEU A 17 40.29 26.29 17.30
N ALA A 18 39.56 27.39 17.37
CA ALA A 18 38.18 27.40 17.82
C ALA A 18 37.38 26.50 16.89
N GLN A 19 37.12 25.27 17.31
CA GLN A 19 36.17 24.40 16.68
C GLN A 19 34.79 25.05 16.86
N ARG A 20 34.28 25.66 15.80
CA ARG A 20 32.87 26.07 15.74
C ARG A 20 32.03 24.84 16.00
N PRO A 21 31.11 24.86 16.96
CA PRO A 21 30.16 23.78 17.11
C PRO A 21 29.42 23.65 15.78
N ARG A 22 29.55 22.47 15.15
CA ARG A 22 28.76 22.10 13.97
C ARG A 22 27.32 22.15 14.44
N SER A 23 26.57 23.13 13.97
CA SER A 23 25.13 23.08 14.15
C SER A 23 24.64 21.74 13.59
N VAL A 24 24.22 20.89 14.47
CA VAL A 24 23.46 19.71 14.09
C VAL A 24 22.21 20.28 13.43
N SER A 25 22.18 20.28 12.10
CA SER A 25 20.96 20.48 11.37
C SER A 25 20.06 19.35 11.81
N THR A 26 19.20 19.64 12.77
CA THR A 26 18.08 18.75 13.06
C THR A 26 17.33 18.67 11.75
N ASP A 27 17.34 17.52 11.08
CA ASP A 27 16.48 17.20 9.94
C ASP A 27 14.98 17.18 10.35
N ALA A 28 14.61 18.19 11.16
CA ALA A 28 13.23 18.39 11.63
C ALA A 28 12.38 19.19 10.63
N ASP A 29 12.99 19.69 9.55
CA ASP A 29 12.28 20.44 8.50
C ASP A 29 12.20 19.69 7.17
N LYS A 30 12.21 18.36 7.21
CA LYS A 30 11.55 17.64 6.13
C LYS A 30 10.05 17.81 6.37
N PRO A 31 9.33 18.60 5.55
CA PRO A 31 7.89 18.68 5.72
C PRO A 31 7.40 17.25 5.65
N ALA A 32 6.78 16.77 6.74
CA ALA A 32 6.04 15.53 6.71
C ALA A 32 5.12 15.70 5.52
N THR A 33 5.39 14.92 4.46
CA THR A 33 4.55 14.93 3.26
C THR A 33 3.17 14.54 3.78
N SER A 34 2.33 15.54 3.99
CA SER A 34 0.93 15.30 4.33
C SER A 34 0.44 14.27 3.34
N PRO A 35 -0.22 13.18 3.77
CA PRO A 35 -0.74 12.21 2.84
C PRO A 35 -1.54 12.99 1.82
N ALA A 36 -1.12 12.94 0.55
CA ALA A 36 -1.83 13.62 -0.52
C ALA A 36 -3.28 13.19 -0.39
N LEU A 37 -4.19 14.15 -0.24
CA LEU A 37 -5.62 13.89 -0.16
C LEU A 37 -6.00 13.20 -1.47
N VAL A 38 -6.09 11.88 -1.42
CA VAL A 38 -6.52 11.09 -2.56
C VAL A 38 -7.99 11.42 -2.77
N ALA A 39 -8.34 11.84 -3.98
CA ALA A 39 -9.74 12.14 -4.31
C ALA A 39 -10.62 10.92 -4.02
N PRO A 40 -11.85 11.11 -3.56
CA PRO A 40 -12.78 9.99 -3.34
C PRO A 40 -12.93 9.16 -4.61
N ALA A 41 -13.01 7.84 -4.46
CA ALA A 41 -13.24 6.96 -5.60
C ALA A 41 -14.61 7.22 -6.21
N PRO A 42 -14.73 7.11 -7.53
CA PRO A 42 -16.04 7.08 -8.17
C PRO A 42 -16.83 5.86 -7.67
N THR A 43 -18.15 5.99 -7.61
CA THR A 43 -19.02 4.88 -7.16
C THR A 43 -18.90 3.67 -8.07
N THR A 44 -18.67 3.89 -9.38
CA THR A 44 -18.52 2.85 -10.41
C THR A 44 -17.30 3.17 -11.26
N PHE A 45 -16.49 2.17 -11.55
CA PHE A 45 -15.27 2.31 -12.34
C PHE A 45 -15.00 1.06 -13.16
N LYS A 46 -14.32 1.24 -14.29
CA LYS A 46 -13.95 0.12 -15.16
C LYS A 46 -12.90 -0.75 -14.50
N ALA A 47 -13.11 -2.05 -14.62
CA ALA A 47 -12.19 -3.04 -14.11
C ALA A 47 -12.19 -4.28 -14.99
N LYS A 48 -11.07 -4.99 -14.99
CA LYS A 48 -10.98 -6.31 -15.58
C LYS A 48 -10.77 -7.32 -14.46
N TYR A 49 -11.69 -8.25 -14.37
CA TYR A 49 -11.53 -9.40 -13.49
C TYR A 49 -10.44 -10.33 -14.03
N GLU A 50 -9.48 -10.68 -13.19
CA GLU A 50 -8.32 -11.52 -13.56
C GLU A 50 -8.41 -12.95 -13.01
N GLY A 51 -9.37 -13.22 -12.14
CA GLY A 51 -9.60 -14.54 -11.55
C GLY A 51 -9.54 -14.51 -10.02
N GLY A 52 -9.70 -15.69 -9.42
CA GLY A 52 -9.54 -15.89 -7.99
C GLY A 52 -10.80 -16.31 -7.24
N VAL A 53 -11.97 -16.18 -7.85
CA VAL A 53 -13.21 -16.66 -7.27
C VAL A 53 -13.54 -18.07 -7.84
N PHE A 54 -13.87 -18.99 -6.95
CA PHE A 54 -14.25 -20.34 -7.36
C PHE A 54 -15.46 -20.32 -8.30
N GLY A 55 -15.40 -21.08 -9.38
CA GLY A 55 -16.44 -21.08 -10.41
C GLY A 55 -16.32 -20.01 -11.48
N TYR A 56 -15.48 -18.96 -11.26
CA TYR A 56 -15.24 -17.88 -12.21
C TYR A 56 -13.76 -17.84 -12.62
N ASN A 57 -13.39 -18.69 -13.58
CA ASN A 57 -11.99 -18.85 -13.97
C ASN A 57 -11.57 -18.00 -15.18
N HIS A 58 -12.51 -17.31 -15.82
CA HIS A 58 -12.25 -16.55 -17.02
C HIS A 58 -12.05 -15.07 -16.71
N LYS A 59 -11.02 -14.48 -17.32
CA LYS A 59 -10.82 -13.03 -17.28
C LYS A 59 -11.96 -12.33 -18.02
N THR A 60 -12.55 -11.36 -17.38
CA THR A 60 -13.72 -10.66 -17.90
C THR A 60 -13.57 -9.17 -17.69
N ASN A 61 -13.82 -8.37 -18.75
CA ASN A 61 -13.94 -6.93 -18.60
C ASN A 61 -15.32 -6.60 -18.03
N GLY A 62 -15.37 -5.48 -17.31
CA GLY A 62 -16.62 -5.05 -16.72
C GLY A 62 -16.45 -3.81 -15.85
N THR A 63 -17.32 -3.68 -14.89
CA THR A 63 -17.35 -2.57 -13.94
C THR A 63 -17.37 -3.07 -12.50
N LEU A 64 -16.61 -2.40 -11.63
CA LEU A 64 -16.75 -2.51 -10.20
C LEU A 64 -17.60 -1.37 -9.67
N THR A 65 -18.51 -1.67 -8.77
CA THR A 65 -19.42 -0.70 -8.14
C THR A 65 -19.39 -0.87 -6.65
N PHE A 66 -19.26 0.25 -5.93
CA PHE A 66 -19.53 0.31 -4.50
C PHE A 66 -21.04 0.38 -4.26
N ASP A 67 -21.65 -0.72 -3.90
CA ASP A 67 -23.07 -0.79 -3.54
C ASP A 67 -23.21 -0.56 -2.03
N ASP A 68 -23.21 0.72 -1.66
CA ASP A 68 -23.25 1.11 -0.24
C ASP A 68 -24.60 0.81 0.41
N ALA A 69 -25.67 0.77 -0.37
CA ALA A 69 -27.00 0.43 0.11
C ALA A 69 -27.05 -1.01 0.63
N ASN A 70 -26.33 -1.92 -0.03
CA ASN A 70 -26.24 -3.33 0.34
C ASN A 70 -24.89 -3.68 0.97
N THR A 71 -24.05 -2.69 1.29
CA THR A 71 -22.74 -2.85 1.95
C THR A 71 -21.81 -3.87 1.27
N ARG A 72 -21.69 -3.80 -0.05
CA ARG A 72 -20.94 -4.77 -0.84
C ARG A 72 -20.20 -4.13 -2.03
N LEU A 73 -19.15 -4.79 -2.49
CA LEU A 73 -18.47 -4.50 -3.74
C LEU A 73 -18.99 -5.46 -4.81
N VAL A 74 -19.49 -4.91 -5.91
CA VAL A 74 -20.13 -5.70 -6.97
C VAL A 74 -19.34 -5.57 -8.26
N PHE A 75 -19.01 -6.70 -8.89
CA PHE A 75 -18.47 -6.74 -10.24
C PHE A 75 -19.53 -7.20 -11.22
N ARG A 76 -19.74 -6.39 -12.26
CA ARG A 76 -20.63 -6.71 -13.38
C ARG A 76 -19.84 -6.81 -14.68
N ASP A 77 -20.21 -7.75 -15.52
CA ASP A 77 -19.62 -7.90 -16.85
C ASP A 77 -20.05 -6.77 -17.80
N GLU A 78 -19.58 -6.82 -19.05
CA GLU A 78 -19.94 -5.85 -20.09
C GLU A 78 -21.45 -5.84 -20.41
N LYS A 79 -22.15 -6.93 -20.12
CA LYS A 79 -23.60 -7.07 -20.28
C LYS A 79 -24.38 -6.63 -19.04
N GLN A 80 -23.71 -6.03 -18.07
CA GLN A 80 -24.26 -5.60 -16.77
C GLN A 80 -24.79 -6.75 -15.89
N LYS A 81 -24.43 -8.00 -16.20
CA LYS A 81 -24.74 -9.14 -15.36
C LYS A 81 -23.83 -9.13 -14.14
N GLU A 82 -24.42 -9.22 -12.95
CA GLU A 82 -23.67 -9.38 -11.71
C GLU A 82 -22.97 -10.74 -11.70
N MET A 83 -21.65 -10.70 -11.61
CA MET A 83 -20.82 -11.90 -11.60
C MET A 83 -20.28 -12.21 -10.21
N ILE A 84 -19.86 -11.16 -9.48
CA ILE A 84 -19.21 -11.30 -8.18
C ILE A 84 -19.77 -10.23 -7.27
N SER A 85 -20.12 -10.63 -6.06
CA SER A 85 -20.56 -9.76 -4.98
C SER A 85 -19.77 -10.11 -3.73
N ILE A 86 -19.08 -9.13 -3.15
CA ILE A 86 -18.25 -9.31 -1.96
C ILE A 86 -18.74 -8.34 -0.89
N PRO A 87 -19.38 -8.84 0.19
CA PRO A 87 -19.77 -7.99 1.31
C PRO A 87 -18.56 -7.28 1.93
N TYR A 88 -18.69 -6.03 2.33
CA TYR A 88 -17.57 -5.29 2.93
C TYR A 88 -17.06 -5.94 4.21
N ASN A 89 -17.95 -6.53 5.01
CA ASN A 89 -17.58 -7.24 6.22
C ASN A 89 -16.79 -8.54 5.97
N SER A 90 -16.91 -9.12 4.78
CA SER A 90 -16.18 -10.33 4.39
C SER A 90 -14.76 -10.02 3.91
N ILE A 91 -14.44 -8.77 3.58
CA ILE A 91 -13.12 -8.38 3.11
C ILE A 91 -12.15 -8.37 4.29
N THR A 92 -11.11 -9.19 4.22
CA THR A 92 -10.10 -9.33 5.26
C THR A 92 -8.82 -8.56 4.93
N GLY A 93 -8.57 -8.29 3.65
CA GLY A 93 -7.43 -7.51 3.21
C GLY A 93 -7.57 -7.01 1.78
N ALA A 94 -6.88 -5.91 1.48
CA ALA A 94 -6.79 -5.37 0.13
C ALA A 94 -5.44 -4.66 -0.08
N TYR A 95 -4.86 -4.78 -1.27
CA TYR A 95 -3.60 -4.13 -1.61
C TYR A 95 -3.43 -3.94 -3.12
N ALA A 96 -2.49 -3.07 -3.48
CA ALA A 96 -2.05 -2.88 -4.85
C ALA A 96 -1.00 -3.93 -5.21
N ASP A 97 -1.09 -4.52 -6.41
CA ASP A 97 -0.14 -5.52 -6.90
C ASP A 97 0.30 -5.21 -8.34
N THR A 98 1.46 -5.74 -8.71
CA THR A 98 1.98 -5.71 -10.09
C THR A 98 1.49 -6.88 -10.93
N HIS A 99 1.03 -7.94 -10.27
CA HIS A 99 0.59 -9.18 -10.90
C HIS A 99 -0.78 -9.59 -10.38
N ALA A 100 -1.61 -10.13 -11.29
CA ALA A 100 -2.86 -10.75 -10.90
C ALA A 100 -2.59 -12.04 -10.10
N VAL A 101 -3.16 -12.14 -8.90
CA VAL A 101 -3.08 -13.35 -8.09
C VAL A 101 -4.06 -14.39 -8.65
N ARG A 102 -3.55 -15.59 -8.91
CA ARG A 102 -4.35 -16.74 -9.31
C ARG A 102 -4.19 -17.84 -8.27
N PRO A 103 -5.17 -18.08 -7.41
CA PRO A 103 -5.10 -19.23 -6.52
C PRO A 103 -5.08 -20.50 -7.34
N LYS A 104 -4.07 -21.35 -7.12
CA LYS A 104 -3.93 -22.64 -7.80
C LYS A 104 -4.93 -23.69 -7.30
N SER A 105 -5.56 -23.43 -6.18
CA SER A 105 -6.62 -24.24 -5.58
C SER A 105 -7.39 -23.41 -4.57
N ALA A 106 -8.65 -23.74 -4.35
CA ALA A 106 -9.52 -23.12 -3.34
C ALA A 106 -9.09 -23.44 -1.89
N THR A 107 -7.83 -23.73 -1.68
CA THR A 107 -7.31 -23.95 -0.33
C THR A 107 -7.08 -22.58 0.28
N ILE A 108 -7.84 -22.27 1.28
CA ILE A 108 -7.74 -21.10 2.13
C ILE A 108 -6.28 -20.98 2.59
N ALA A 109 -5.52 -20.13 1.95
CA ALA A 109 -4.21 -19.79 2.45
C ALA A 109 -4.40 -18.79 3.60
N SER A 110 -4.56 -19.31 4.80
CA SER A 110 -4.40 -18.54 6.04
C SER A 110 -2.97 -18.00 6.19
N ASN A 111 -2.07 -18.38 5.30
CA ASN A 111 -0.70 -17.95 5.18
C ASN A 111 -0.48 -17.28 3.82
N VAL A 112 -0.94 -16.06 3.66
CA VAL A 112 -0.31 -15.18 2.67
C VAL A 112 1.09 -14.91 3.21
N PRO A 113 2.17 -15.40 2.58
CA PRO A 113 3.48 -15.02 3.01
C PRO A 113 3.54 -13.49 2.96
N TYR A 114 3.91 -12.87 4.04
CA TYR A 114 4.33 -11.49 4.10
C TYR A 114 5.56 -11.36 3.19
N ILE A 115 5.34 -11.24 1.91
CA ILE A 115 6.36 -10.81 1.01
C ILE A 115 6.52 -9.34 1.36
N GLY A 116 7.61 -9.04 2.04
CA GLY A 116 8.04 -7.68 2.35
C GLY A 116 8.29 -6.91 1.07
N MET A 117 7.22 -6.50 0.44
CA MET A 117 7.22 -5.71 -0.78
C MET A 117 7.27 -4.26 -0.36
N GLY A 118 8.43 -3.88 0.17
CA GLY A 118 8.74 -2.51 0.53
C GLY A 118 8.68 -1.56 -0.68
N ALA A 119 8.86 -0.31 -0.42
CA ALA A 119 8.78 0.90 -1.27
C ALA A 119 9.18 0.80 -2.77
N GLN A 120 9.63 -0.35 -3.26
CA GLN A 120 9.98 -0.56 -4.68
C GLN A 120 8.76 -0.56 -5.62
N PHE A 121 7.54 -0.84 -5.10
CA PHE A 121 6.32 -0.85 -5.92
C PHE A 121 5.88 0.53 -6.40
N ILE A 122 6.33 1.59 -5.75
CA ILE A 122 6.00 2.96 -6.16
C ILE A 122 6.56 3.29 -7.55
N LYS A 123 7.61 2.61 -7.98
CA LYS A 123 8.26 2.83 -9.28
C LYS A 123 7.67 2.00 -10.43
N HIS A 124 6.92 0.96 -10.14
CA HIS A 124 6.32 0.10 -11.16
C HIS A 124 4.88 0.52 -11.45
N LYS A 125 4.42 0.30 -12.68
CA LYS A 125 3.05 0.56 -13.12
C LYS A 125 2.11 -0.46 -12.46
N VAL A 126 1.86 -0.29 -11.17
CA VAL A 126 0.91 -1.12 -10.42
C VAL A 126 -0.48 -0.84 -10.94
N GLN A 127 -1.21 -1.84 -11.35
CA GLN A 127 -2.52 -1.71 -11.96
C GLN A 127 -3.54 -2.71 -11.40
N TYR A 128 -3.13 -3.60 -10.50
CA TYR A 128 -4.02 -4.61 -9.94
C TYR A 128 -4.41 -4.27 -8.52
N MET A 129 -5.70 -4.39 -8.24
CA MET A 129 -6.23 -4.43 -6.90
C MET A 129 -6.46 -5.89 -6.53
N THR A 130 -5.81 -6.35 -5.49
CA THR A 130 -5.99 -7.70 -4.95
C THR A 130 -6.77 -7.61 -3.65
N ILE A 131 -7.84 -8.38 -3.55
CA ILE A 131 -8.75 -8.44 -2.41
C ILE A 131 -8.72 -9.85 -1.85
N GLN A 132 -8.48 -9.97 -0.56
CA GLN A 132 -8.69 -11.18 0.20
C GLN A 132 -10.02 -11.08 0.93
N PHE A 133 -10.84 -12.10 0.84
CA PHE A 133 -12.15 -12.15 1.48
C PHE A 133 -12.43 -13.52 2.09
N ASN A 134 -13.27 -13.53 3.09
CA ASN A 134 -13.81 -14.72 3.73
C ASN A 134 -15.26 -14.43 4.10
N ASP A 135 -16.16 -14.96 3.33
CA ASP A 135 -17.59 -14.79 3.50
C ASP A 135 -18.20 -16.02 4.17
N PRO A 136 -18.55 -15.92 5.46
CA PRO A 136 -19.11 -17.05 6.20
C PRO A 136 -20.52 -17.40 5.73
N ASP A 137 -21.27 -16.43 5.19
CA ASP A 137 -22.67 -16.65 4.80
C ASP A 137 -22.78 -17.51 3.54
N SER A 138 -21.89 -17.27 2.58
CA SER A 138 -21.81 -18.08 1.35
C SER A 138 -20.78 -19.21 1.44
N ASN A 139 -20.09 -19.34 2.57
CA ASN A 139 -18.93 -20.22 2.76
C ASN A 139 -17.87 -20.07 1.66
N ALA A 140 -17.75 -18.87 1.13
CA ALA A 140 -16.81 -18.52 0.08
C ALA A 140 -15.63 -17.75 0.65
N ALA A 141 -14.44 -18.27 0.42
CA ALA A 141 -13.20 -17.59 0.79
C ALA A 141 -12.22 -17.62 -0.38
N GLY A 142 -11.42 -16.57 -0.52
CA GLY A 142 -10.46 -16.53 -1.60
C GLY A 142 -9.69 -15.23 -1.70
N ILE A 143 -8.88 -15.19 -2.75
CA ILE A 143 -8.15 -14.00 -3.16
C ILE A 143 -8.53 -13.72 -4.61
N THR A 144 -9.00 -12.53 -4.88
CA THR A 144 -9.38 -12.10 -6.22
C THR A 144 -8.60 -10.87 -6.64
N SER A 145 -8.39 -10.73 -7.95
CA SER A 145 -7.65 -9.60 -8.51
C SER A 145 -8.42 -8.93 -9.63
N PHE A 146 -8.41 -7.61 -9.59
CA PHE A 146 -8.98 -6.74 -10.61
C PHE A 146 -7.91 -5.80 -11.16
N LYS A 147 -7.76 -5.76 -12.47
CA LYS A 147 -6.95 -4.75 -13.14
C LYS A 147 -7.78 -3.48 -13.30
N LEU A 148 -7.26 -2.35 -12.82
CA LEU A 148 -7.89 -1.03 -12.94
C LEU A 148 -7.23 -0.21 -14.04
N GLU A 149 -7.90 0.85 -14.49
CA GLU A 149 -7.47 1.67 -15.63
C GLU A 149 -6.13 2.36 -15.38
N ASN A 150 -5.99 2.97 -14.21
CA ASN A 150 -4.80 3.73 -13.85
C ASN A 150 -4.51 3.67 -12.36
N ARG A 151 -3.38 4.23 -11.99
CA ARG A 151 -2.87 4.20 -10.62
C ARG A 151 -3.66 5.10 -9.66
N GLU A 152 -4.14 6.22 -10.16
CA GLU A 152 -4.89 7.20 -9.39
C GLU A 152 -6.23 6.60 -8.94
N ILE A 153 -6.93 5.95 -9.88
CA ILE A 153 -8.15 5.19 -9.58
C ILE A 153 -7.85 4.06 -8.59
N LEU A 154 -6.76 3.32 -8.79
CA LEU A 154 -6.39 2.24 -7.87
C LEU A 154 -6.20 2.77 -6.44
N ALA A 155 -5.49 3.88 -6.27
CA ALA A 155 -5.24 4.47 -4.96
C ALA A 155 -6.55 4.94 -4.29
N SER A 156 -7.41 5.67 -5.03
CA SER A 156 -8.68 6.15 -4.51
C SER A 156 -9.65 5.02 -4.17
N VAL A 157 -9.67 3.97 -5.00
CA VAL A 157 -10.51 2.78 -4.77
C VAL A 157 -10.04 2.01 -3.53
N LEU A 158 -8.73 1.79 -3.37
CA LEU A 158 -8.21 1.12 -2.19
C LEU A 158 -8.51 1.89 -0.91
N GLN A 159 -8.35 3.22 -0.93
CA GLN A 159 -8.67 4.05 0.22
C GLN A 159 -10.18 3.99 0.56
N SER A 160 -11.04 4.11 -0.46
CA SER A 160 -12.48 4.03 -0.27
C SER A 160 -12.92 2.66 0.23
N LEU A 161 -12.34 1.59 -0.34
CA LEU A 161 -12.61 0.21 0.10
C LEU A 161 -12.14 0.00 1.55
N GLY A 162 -10.96 0.52 1.89
CA GLY A 162 -10.44 0.47 3.26
C GLY A 162 -11.42 1.08 4.27
N ASN A 163 -11.93 2.26 3.97
CA ASN A 163 -12.92 2.95 4.82
C ASN A 163 -14.24 2.18 4.91
N LYS A 164 -14.80 1.74 3.77
CA LYS A 164 -16.09 1.03 3.72
C LYS A 164 -16.03 -0.36 4.37
N ALA A 165 -14.94 -1.06 4.19
CA ALA A 165 -14.73 -2.38 4.77
C ALA A 165 -14.13 -2.34 6.19
N GLY A 166 -13.84 -1.16 6.75
CA GLY A 166 -13.24 -1.04 8.09
C GLY A 166 -11.85 -1.66 8.19
N LEU A 167 -11.05 -1.53 7.13
CA LEU A 167 -9.68 -2.01 7.10
C LEU A 167 -8.73 -0.97 7.68
N THR A 168 -7.67 -1.42 8.32
CA THR A 168 -6.60 -0.58 8.86
C THR A 168 -5.37 -0.71 7.97
N GLN A 169 -4.75 0.40 7.66
CA GLN A 169 -3.51 0.41 6.88
C GLN A 169 -2.35 -0.12 7.71
N ARG A 170 -1.63 -1.09 7.16
CA ARG A 170 -0.36 -1.61 7.69
C ARG A 170 0.67 -1.63 6.57
N GLY A 171 1.50 -0.61 6.52
CA GLY A 171 2.42 -0.40 5.40
C GLY A 171 1.65 -0.16 4.09
N GLU A 172 1.85 -0.98 3.09
CA GLU A 172 1.21 -0.87 1.77
C GLU A 172 -0.07 -1.70 1.64
N ILE A 173 -0.45 -2.42 2.69
CA ILE A 173 -1.64 -3.28 2.70
C ILE A 173 -2.70 -2.74 3.66
N LEU A 174 -3.93 -2.96 3.29
CA LEU A 174 -5.10 -2.73 4.13
C LEU A 174 -5.53 -4.08 4.71
N VAL A 175 -5.68 -4.18 6.02
CA VAL A 175 -6.05 -5.44 6.68
C VAL A 175 -7.12 -5.20 7.73
N ARG A 176 -7.98 -6.20 7.93
CA ARG A 176 -8.94 -6.19 9.02
C ARG A 176 -8.21 -6.45 10.34
N LYS A 177 -8.44 -5.59 11.32
CA LYS A 177 -7.96 -5.84 12.68
C LYS A 177 -8.72 -7.04 13.24
N LYS A 178 -8.01 -8.03 13.69
CA LYS A 178 -8.60 -9.17 14.40
C LYS A 178 -9.09 -8.67 15.76
N SER A 179 -10.36 -8.80 16.02
CA SER A 179 -10.96 -8.54 17.34
C SER A 179 -10.57 -9.65 18.29
#